data_e9be820795b5ff15a77d00a53af48692
#
_entry.id   e9be820795b5ff15a77d00a53af48692
#
_cell.length_a   1.000
_cell.length_b   1.000
_cell.length_c   1.000
_cell.angle_alpha   90.00
_cell.angle_beta   90.00
_cell.angle_gamma   90.00
#
_symmetry.space_group_name_H-M   'P 1'
#
loop_
_entity.id
_entity.type
_entity.pdbx_description
1 polymer ?
#
loop_
_entity_poly.entity_id
_entity_poly.type
_entity_poly.pdbx_seq_one_letter_code
_entity_poly.pdbx_strand_id
1 'polypeptide(L)'
;QQLIDRVQWPAQRLMIFGLHVHVGMDSGGKAVAVFDQLSNYIPQFLALSASSPFWQGNDTGLASVRTKVFETLPTAGLPEQLVNWGEFQAFMNTLIAAGAIDSIREVWWDIRPHPGFGTVEMRMCDGAATMGELLAITAFMHCAAVWLSEEYENGNLRPPTRHWILKENKWRAARWGLEAQLIQDDEGKIHEISSNYDD
;
A
#
# COMPACT_ATOMS: atom_id res chain seq x y z
N GLN A 1 -17.44 -12.36 -13.21
CA GLN A 1 -17.43 -13.84 -13.28
C GLN A 1 -15.98 -14.37 -13.31
N GLN A 2 -15.10 -13.90 -14.20
CA GLN A 2 -13.69 -14.36 -14.32
C GLN A 2 -12.92 -14.33 -13.00
N LEU A 3 -13.03 -13.26 -12.21
CA LEU A 3 -12.36 -13.14 -10.90
C LEU A 3 -12.88 -14.21 -9.91
N ILE A 4 -14.19 -14.44 -9.88
CA ILE A 4 -14.79 -15.46 -9.01
C ILE A 4 -14.33 -16.85 -9.42
N ASP A 5 -14.31 -17.16 -10.73
CA ASP A 5 -13.90 -18.47 -11.24
C ASP A 5 -12.42 -18.77 -10.90
N ARG A 6 -11.59 -17.73 -10.85
CA ARG A 6 -10.14 -17.84 -10.57
C ARG A 6 -9.82 -17.86 -9.08
N VAL A 7 -10.40 -16.96 -8.29
CA VAL A 7 -10.07 -16.74 -6.87
C VAL A 7 -11.04 -17.44 -5.92
N GLN A 8 -12.22 -17.83 -6.41
CA GLN A 8 -13.26 -18.54 -5.67
C GLN A 8 -13.80 -17.72 -4.48
N TRP A 9 -13.93 -18.33 -3.32
CA TRP A 9 -14.56 -17.77 -2.14
C TRP A 9 -13.99 -16.40 -1.67
N PRO A 10 -12.66 -16.12 -1.70
CA PRO A 10 -12.14 -14.78 -1.39
C PRO A 10 -12.70 -13.68 -2.28
N ALA A 11 -12.89 -13.95 -3.58
CA ALA A 11 -13.45 -12.95 -4.51
C ALA A 11 -14.90 -12.56 -4.16
N GLN A 12 -15.68 -13.47 -3.57
CA GLN A 12 -17.05 -13.19 -3.16
C GLN A 12 -17.16 -12.21 -1.98
N ARG A 13 -16.05 -11.96 -1.28
CA ARG A 13 -15.95 -11.05 -0.14
C ARG A 13 -15.42 -9.67 -0.49
N LEU A 14 -15.11 -9.40 -1.76
CA LEU A 14 -14.56 -8.12 -2.22
C LEU A 14 -15.61 -7.00 -2.31
N MET A 15 -16.54 -6.93 -1.37
CA MET A 15 -17.45 -5.79 -1.20
C MET A 15 -16.81 -4.77 -0.25
N ILE A 16 -15.68 -4.22 -0.70
CA ILE A 16 -14.86 -3.27 0.04
C ILE A 16 -14.57 -2.05 -0.82
N PHE A 17 -14.45 -0.90 -0.19
CA PHE A 17 -14.19 0.38 -0.86
C PHE A 17 -12.82 0.92 -0.41
N GLY A 18 -12.11 1.57 -1.31
CA GLY A 18 -10.81 2.13 -1.01
C GLY A 18 -10.51 3.35 -1.86
N LEU A 19 -9.60 4.18 -1.38
CA LEU A 19 -9.03 5.29 -2.12
C LEU A 19 -7.80 4.80 -2.89
N HIS A 20 -7.75 5.09 -4.19
CA HIS A 20 -6.58 4.87 -5.03
C HIS A 20 -6.04 6.21 -5.53
N VAL A 21 -4.75 6.43 -5.36
CA VAL A 21 -4.07 7.64 -5.80
C VAL A 21 -2.97 7.27 -6.78
N HIS A 22 -2.99 7.85 -7.97
CA HIS A 22 -1.97 7.68 -9.00
C HIS A 22 -1.12 8.94 -9.13
N VAL A 23 0.21 8.79 -9.04
CA VAL A 23 1.15 9.88 -9.27
C VAL A 23 2.05 9.53 -10.46
N GLY A 24 2.13 10.43 -11.45
CA GLY A 24 2.93 10.25 -12.66
C GLY A 24 4.42 10.16 -12.36
N MET A 25 5.13 9.28 -13.11
CA MET A 25 6.58 9.10 -13.00
C MET A 25 7.24 9.20 -14.37
N ASP A 26 8.41 9.84 -14.43
CA ASP A 26 9.11 10.13 -15.67
C ASP A 26 9.77 8.91 -16.30
N SER A 27 10.06 7.89 -15.49
CA SER A 27 10.71 6.66 -15.96
C SER A 27 10.36 5.45 -15.11
N GLY A 28 10.54 4.24 -15.67
CA GLY A 28 10.36 2.99 -14.94
C GLY A 28 11.33 2.84 -13.76
N GLY A 29 12.58 3.28 -13.91
CA GLY A 29 13.58 3.25 -12.84
C GLY A 29 13.15 4.11 -11.65
N LYS A 30 12.71 5.35 -11.90
CA LYS A 30 12.17 6.25 -10.89
C LYS A 30 10.89 5.69 -10.25
N ALA A 31 9.99 5.12 -11.06
CA ALA A 31 8.77 4.52 -10.57
C ALA A 31 9.04 3.40 -9.56
N VAL A 32 10.02 2.51 -9.83
CA VAL A 32 10.38 1.43 -8.89
C VAL A 32 11.06 1.99 -7.64
N ALA A 33 11.96 2.96 -7.77
CA ALA A 33 12.64 3.54 -6.62
C ALA A 33 11.66 4.29 -5.68
N VAL A 34 10.76 5.12 -6.25
CA VAL A 34 9.74 5.84 -5.46
C VAL A 34 8.71 4.88 -4.87
N PHE A 35 8.29 3.84 -5.61
CA PHE A 35 7.42 2.79 -5.13
C PHE A 35 8.00 2.06 -3.91
N ASP A 36 9.28 1.67 -3.97
CA ASP A 36 9.95 0.99 -2.86
C ASP A 36 9.98 1.88 -1.61
N GLN A 37 10.34 3.15 -1.76
CA GLN A 37 10.37 4.10 -0.66
C GLN A 37 8.98 4.42 -0.09
N LEU A 38 7.97 4.62 -0.93
CA LEU A 38 6.58 4.82 -0.50
C LEU A 38 6.04 3.62 0.28
N SER A 39 6.55 2.42 0.02
CA SER A 39 6.15 1.21 0.74
C SER A 39 6.44 1.30 2.24
N ASN A 40 7.47 2.06 2.64
CA ASN A 40 7.79 2.31 4.06
C ASN A 40 6.68 3.10 4.78
N TYR A 41 5.85 3.85 4.04
CA TYR A 41 4.77 4.70 4.57
C TYR A 41 3.39 4.04 4.50
N ILE A 42 3.29 2.78 4.02
CA ILE A 42 2.02 2.04 3.98
C ILE A 42 1.31 2.04 5.33
N PRO A 43 1.98 1.78 6.48
CA PRO A 43 1.31 1.79 7.77
C PRO A 43 0.71 3.15 8.13
N GLN A 44 1.42 4.26 7.86
CA GLN A 44 0.96 5.62 8.15
C GLN A 44 -0.25 5.98 7.29
N PHE A 45 -0.20 5.74 5.98
CA PHE A 45 -1.33 6.02 5.08
C PHE A 45 -2.55 5.17 5.44
N LEU A 46 -2.33 3.89 5.80
CA LEU A 46 -3.41 3.03 6.26
C LEU A 46 -4.03 3.55 7.55
N ALA A 47 -3.23 3.92 8.54
CA ALA A 47 -3.70 4.44 9.81
C ALA A 47 -4.52 5.74 9.67
N LEU A 48 -4.03 6.67 8.82
CA LEU A 48 -4.72 7.94 8.52
C LEU A 48 -6.08 7.74 7.84
N SER A 49 -6.24 6.66 7.07
CA SER A 49 -7.46 6.40 6.31
C SER A 49 -8.38 5.36 6.96
N ALA A 50 -7.96 4.71 8.06
CA ALA A 50 -8.67 3.60 8.66
C ALA A 50 -10.09 4.02 9.09
N SER A 51 -11.10 3.44 8.43
CA SER A 51 -12.53 3.79 8.61
C SER A 51 -13.47 2.61 8.36
N SER A 52 -12.98 1.37 8.47
CA SER A 52 -13.77 0.17 8.21
C SER A 52 -13.74 -0.82 9.38
N PRO A 53 -14.32 -0.47 10.56
CA PRO A 53 -14.26 -1.35 11.74
C PRO A 53 -15.27 -2.50 11.70
N PHE A 54 -16.28 -2.46 10.82
CA PHE A 54 -17.35 -3.44 10.79
C PHE A 54 -17.30 -4.36 9.56
N TRP A 55 -17.61 -5.63 9.77
CA TRP A 55 -17.78 -6.61 8.70
C TRP A 55 -19.06 -7.42 8.90
N GLN A 56 -19.95 -7.39 7.89
CA GLN A 56 -21.24 -8.10 7.94
C GLN A 56 -22.04 -7.84 9.24
N GLY A 57 -22.05 -6.59 9.70
CA GLY A 57 -22.78 -6.16 10.89
C GLY A 57 -22.08 -6.45 12.23
N ASN A 58 -20.89 -7.06 12.21
CA ASN A 58 -20.12 -7.34 13.41
C ASN A 58 -18.97 -6.34 13.57
N ASP A 59 -18.74 -5.90 14.81
CA ASP A 59 -17.51 -5.20 15.17
C ASP A 59 -16.33 -6.19 15.10
N THR A 60 -15.34 -5.87 14.28
CA THR A 60 -14.18 -6.74 14.05
C THR A 60 -13.06 -6.49 15.06
N GLY A 61 -13.13 -5.42 15.84
CA GLY A 61 -12.05 -4.95 16.68
C GLY A 61 -10.86 -4.37 15.89
N LEU A 62 -10.99 -4.14 14.58
CA LEU A 62 -9.96 -3.52 13.73
C LEU A 62 -10.38 -2.11 13.35
N ALA A 63 -9.44 -1.18 13.21
CA ALA A 63 -9.71 0.13 12.61
C ALA A 63 -9.93 0.02 11.09
N SER A 64 -9.25 -0.95 10.43
CA SER A 64 -9.44 -1.28 9.00
C SER A 64 -9.54 -2.78 8.79
N VAL A 65 -10.76 -3.31 8.74
CA VAL A 65 -11.01 -4.70 8.31
C VAL A 65 -10.86 -4.86 6.79
N ARG A 66 -11.09 -3.80 6.02
CA ARG A 66 -10.94 -3.79 4.56
C ARG A 66 -9.59 -4.37 4.13
N THR A 67 -8.51 -3.91 4.75
CA THR A 67 -7.16 -4.38 4.47
C THR A 67 -7.04 -5.90 4.65
N LYS A 68 -7.62 -6.46 5.71
CA LYS A 68 -7.57 -7.91 5.98
C LYS A 68 -8.42 -8.72 5.03
N VAL A 69 -9.56 -8.22 4.62
CA VAL A 69 -10.38 -8.84 3.56
C VAL A 69 -9.62 -8.84 2.23
N PHE A 70 -8.98 -7.72 1.89
CA PHE A 70 -8.22 -7.58 0.65
C PHE A 70 -7.00 -8.53 0.59
N GLU A 71 -6.30 -8.72 1.69
CA GLU A 71 -5.14 -9.63 1.81
C GLU A 71 -5.47 -11.11 1.64
N THR A 72 -6.76 -11.48 1.54
CA THR A 72 -7.15 -12.85 1.20
C THR A 72 -6.94 -13.19 -0.28
N LEU A 73 -6.69 -12.21 -1.14
CA LEU A 73 -6.39 -12.42 -2.55
C LEU A 73 -4.93 -12.86 -2.75
N PRO A 74 -4.64 -13.70 -3.75
CA PRO A 74 -3.31 -14.35 -3.90
C PRO A 74 -2.14 -13.40 -4.09
N THR A 75 -2.36 -12.22 -4.72
CA THR A 75 -1.30 -11.25 -5.01
C THR A 75 -1.45 -9.96 -4.19
N ALA A 76 -2.30 -9.98 -3.16
CA ALA A 76 -2.62 -8.77 -2.41
C ALA A 76 -1.70 -8.55 -1.19
N GLY A 77 -1.64 -7.31 -0.77
CA GLY A 77 -0.92 -6.92 0.43
C GLY A 77 0.36 -6.15 0.16
N LEU A 78 1.34 -6.31 1.04
CA LEU A 78 2.63 -5.65 0.87
C LEU A 78 3.29 -6.06 -0.45
N PRO A 79 3.88 -5.10 -1.18
CA PRO A 79 4.60 -5.41 -2.41
C PRO A 79 5.87 -6.20 -2.14
N GLU A 80 6.34 -6.89 -3.18
CA GLU A 80 7.69 -7.44 -3.18
C GLU A 80 8.72 -6.30 -3.25
N GLN A 81 9.85 -6.48 -2.58
CA GLN A 81 10.98 -5.55 -2.67
C GLN A 81 11.70 -5.78 -4.00
N LEU A 82 11.73 -4.77 -4.84
CA LEU A 82 12.32 -4.84 -6.17
C LEU A 82 13.44 -3.81 -6.30
N VAL A 83 14.62 -4.24 -6.74
CA VAL A 83 15.81 -3.37 -6.82
C VAL A 83 15.72 -2.39 -7.99
N ASN A 84 15.09 -2.78 -9.11
CA ASN A 84 15.05 -1.97 -10.31
C ASN A 84 13.90 -2.37 -11.26
N TRP A 85 13.75 -1.59 -12.33
CA TRP A 85 12.73 -1.84 -13.35
C TRP A 85 12.87 -3.21 -14.04
N GLY A 86 14.08 -3.71 -14.24
CA GLY A 86 14.31 -5.03 -14.84
C GLY A 86 13.75 -6.17 -13.97
N GLU A 87 13.89 -6.09 -12.65
CA GLU A 87 13.28 -7.06 -11.73
C GLU A 87 11.75 -6.98 -11.75
N PHE A 88 11.18 -5.76 -11.79
CA PHE A 88 9.73 -5.61 -11.96
C PHE A 88 9.24 -6.26 -13.25
N GLN A 89 9.96 -6.07 -14.36
CA GLN A 89 9.62 -6.71 -15.63
C GLN A 89 9.76 -8.25 -15.54
N ALA A 90 10.82 -8.76 -14.90
CA ALA A 90 11.02 -10.19 -14.71
C ALA A 90 9.89 -10.79 -13.86
N PHE A 91 9.52 -10.14 -12.76
CA PHE A 91 8.38 -10.54 -11.92
C PHE A 91 7.09 -10.64 -12.75
N MET A 92 6.73 -9.58 -13.48
CA MET A 92 5.54 -9.55 -14.32
C MET A 92 5.54 -10.64 -15.39
N ASN A 93 6.67 -10.79 -16.11
CA ASN A 93 6.79 -11.78 -17.17
C ASN A 93 6.68 -13.20 -16.64
N THR A 94 7.27 -13.49 -15.47
CA THR A 94 7.18 -14.80 -14.82
C THR A 94 5.74 -15.14 -14.44
N LEU A 95 5.02 -14.23 -13.82
CA LEU A 95 3.63 -14.47 -13.41
C LEU A 95 2.69 -14.63 -14.62
N ILE A 96 2.89 -13.84 -15.66
CA ILE A 96 2.11 -13.95 -16.92
C ILE A 96 2.42 -15.29 -17.60
N ALA A 97 3.68 -15.66 -17.75
CA ALA A 97 4.09 -16.93 -18.38
C ALA A 97 3.59 -18.16 -17.60
N ALA A 98 3.52 -18.07 -16.28
CA ALA A 98 2.96 -19.10 -15.41
C ALA A 98 1.41 -19.14 -15.42
N GLY A 99 0.73 -18.21 -16.11
CA GLY A 99 -0.73 -18.08 -16.06
C GLY A 99 -1.27 -17.64 -14.68
N ALA A 100 -0.37 -17.10 -13.83
CA ALA A 100 -0.76 -16.62 -12.49
C ALA A 100 -1.50 -15.29 -12.55
N ILE A 101 -1.24 -14.45 -13.51
CA ILE A 101 -1.93 -13.20 -13.82
C ILE A 101 -2.04 -13.00 -15.34
N ASP A 102 -3.03 -12.23 -15.80
CA ASP A 102 -3.14 -11.80 -17.20
C ASP A 102 -2.51 -10.41 -17.40
N SER A 103 -2.49 -9.59 -16.36
CA SER A 103 -1.95 -8.23 -16.43
C SER A 103 -1.65 -7.66 -15.05
N ILE A 104 -1.01 -6.46 -15.02
CA ILE A 104 -0.75 -5.69 -13.79
C ILE A 104 -2.03 -5.44 -12.96
N ARG A 105 -3.21 -5.46 -13.56
CA ARG A 105 -4.49 -5.25 -12.85
C ARG A 105 -4.77 -6.33 -11.80
N GLU A 106 -4.14 -7.49 -11.92
CA GLU A 106 -4.27 -8.62 -11.01
C GLU A 106 -3.13 -8.73 -10.00
N VAL A 107 -2.19 -7.78 -10.00
CA VAL A 107 -1.23 -7.58 -8.92
C VAL A 107 -1.84 -6.59 -7.93
N TRP A 108 -2.40 -7.11 -6.86
CA TRP A 108 -3.19 -6.32 -5.89
C TRP A 108 -2.35 -5.83 -4.70
N TRP A 109 -1.10 -5.45 -4.97
CA TRP A 109 -0.25 -4.84 -3.95
C TRP A 109 -0.83 -3.53 -3.39
N ASP A 110 -0.47 -3.18 -2.18
CA ASP A 110 -0.85 -1.92 -1.51
C ASP A 110 -0.34 -0.68 -2.24
N ILE A 111 0.85 -0.80 -2.84
CA ILE A 111 1.43 0.18 -3.78
C ILE A 111 1.98 -0.62 -4.95
N ARG A 112 1.86 -0.10 -6.16
CA ARG A 112 2.46 -0.74 -7.35
C ARG A 112 2.83 0.26 -8.43
N PRO A 113 3.89 0.02 -9.20
CA PRO A 113 4.08 0.69 -10.49
C PRO A 113 2.95 0.29 -11.44
N HIS A 114 2.40 1.23 -12.18
CA HIS A 114 1.37 0.96 -13.19
C HIS A 114 1.84 1.38 -14.59
N PRO A 115 2.52 0.49 -15.36
CA PRO A 115 3.16 0.82 -16.64
C PRO A 115 2.19 1.43 -17.66
N GLY A 116 0.94 0.94 -17.71
CA GLY A 116 -0.06 1.41 -18.66
C GLY A 116 -0.49 2.88 -18.44
N PHE A 117 -0.28 3.42 -17.24
CA PHE A 117 -0.58 4.83 -16.93
C PHE A 117 0.68 5.66 -16.70
N GLY A 118 1.87 5.04 -16.63
CA GLY A 118 3.10 5.74 -16.27
C GLY A 118 3.09 6.30 -14.85
N THR A 119 2.49 5.58 -13.90
CA THR A 119 2.28 6.07 -12.53
C THR A 119 2.77 5.07 -11.49
N VAL A 120 2.98 5.57 -10.26
CA VAL A 120 2.92 4.77 -9.03
C VAL A 120 1.51 4.91 -8.46
N GLU A 121 0.86 3.79 -8.17
CA GLU A 121 -0.51 3.69 -7.65
C GLU A 121 -0.47 3.27 -6.18
N MET A 122 -1.00 4.11 -5.30
CA MET A 122 -1.18 3.83 -3.86
C MET A 122 -2.61 3.36 -3.61
N ARG A 123 -2.80 2.21 -2.93
CA ARG A 123 -4.09 1.48 -2.86
C ARG A 123 -4.48 1.04 -1.46
N MET A 124 -3.60 1.22 -0.45
CA MET A 124 -3.80 0.70 0.90
C MET A 124 -4.92 1.38 1.68
N CYS A 125 -5.33 2.59 1.30
CA CYS A 125 -6.27 3.39 2.06
C CYS A 125 -7.71 2.88 1.98
N ASP A 126 -8.43 2.98 3.11
CA ASP A 126 -9.88 2.82 3.15
C ASP A 126 -10.57 3.96 2.37
N GLY A 127 -11.84 3.78 2.04
CA GLY A 127 -12.65 4.84 1.45
C GLY A 127 -12.93 5.92 2.48
N ALA A 128 -12.53 7.17 2.21
CA ALA A 128 -12.77 8.30 3.10
C ALA A 128 -14.27 8.59 3.24
N ALA A 129 -14.70 8.96 4.44
CA ALA A 129 -16.10 9.27 4.72
C ALA A 129 -16.53 10.65 4.19
N THR A 130 -15.60 11.57 4.07
CA THR A 130 -15.84 12.96 3.60
C THR A 130 -14.90 13.35 2.48
N MET A 131 -15.33 14.34 1.66
CA MET A 131 -14.50 14.92 0.61
C MET A 131 -13.25 15.63 1.19
N GLY A 132 -13.36 16.23 2.37
CA GLY A 132 -12.24 16.88 3.04
C GLY A 132 -11.14 15.89 3.41
N GLU A 133 -11.49 14.77 4.03
CA GLU A 133 -10.55 13.68 4.34
C GLU A 133 -9.91 13.10 3.07
N LEU A 134 -10.72 12.84 2.04
CA LEU A 134 -10.23 12.32 0.76
C LEU A 134 -9.17 13.26 0.16
N LEU A 135 -9.45 14.55 0.10
CA LEU A 135 -8.54 15.55 -0.44
C LEU A 135 -7.26 15.68 0.40
N ALA A 136 -7.37 15.66 1.73
CA ALA A 136 -6.21 15.74 2.63
C ALA A 136 -5.29 14.54 2.46
N ILE A 137 -5.83 13.31 2.47
CA ILE A 137 -5.05 12.08 2.28
C ILE A 137 -4.41 12.06 0.89
N THR A 138 -5.15 12.44 -0.16
CA THR A 138 -4.64 12.51 -1.53
C THR A 138 -3.50 13.52 -1.66
N ALA A 139 -3.65 14.71 -1.07
CA ALA A 139 -2.61 15.74 -1.07
C ALA A 139 -1.35 15.26 -0.33
N PHE A 140 -1.50 14.62 0.81
CA PHE A 140 -0.38 14.08 1.58
C PHE A 140 0.37 12.99 0.81
N MET A 141 -0.34 12.04 0.20
CA MET A 141 0.25 11.01 -0.66
C MET A 141 0.98 11.61 -1.86
N HIS A 142 0.40 12.62 -2.50
CA HIS A 142 1.02 13.31 -3.63
C HIS A 142 2.30 14.03 -3.19
N CYS A 143 2.27 14.79 -2.08
CA CYS A 143 3.46 15.45 -1.55
C CYS A 143 4.57 14.46 -1.19
N ALA A 144 4.23 13.32 -0.57
CA ALA A 144 5.20 12.27 -0.26
C ALA A 144 5.85 11.70 -1.53
N ALA A 145 5.07 11.45 -2.58
CA ALA A 145 5.59 10.94 -3.85
C ALA A 145 6.49 11.97 -4.56
N VAL A 146 6.13 13.26 -4.53
CA VAL A 146 6.95 14.34 -5.08
C VAL A 146 8.26 14.47 -4.32
N TRP A 147 8.22 14.53 -3.01
CA TRP A 147 9.41 14.58 -2.16
C TRP A 147 10.35 13.40 -2.42
N LEU A 148 9.84 12.17 -2.44
CA LEU A 148 10.67 10.99 -2.73
C LEU A 148 11.21 10.99 -4.16
N SER A 149 10.49 11.58 -5.10
CA SER A 149 10.94 11.79 -6.47
C SER A 149 12.15 12.74 -6.53
N GLU A 150 12.14 13.80 -5.72
CA GLU A 150 13.28 14.74 -5.58
C GLU A 150 14.46 14.07 -4.85
N GLU A 151 14.20 13.30 -3.79
CA GLU A 151 15.24 12.53 -3.09
C GLU A 151 15.90 11.47 -3.99
N TYR A 152 15.15 10.86 -4.90
CA TYR A 152 15.70 9.97 -5.93
C TYR A 152 16.69 10.70 -6.83
N GLU A 153 16.34 11.89 -7.32
CA GLU A 153 17.21 12.70 -8.20
C GLU A 153 18.48 13.18 -7.48
N ASN A 154 18.37 13.45 -6.18
CA ASN A 154 19.48 13.87 -5.35
C ASN A 154 20.35 12.69 -4.86
N GLY A 155 19.96 11.44 -5.11
CA GLY A 155 20.67 10.26 -4.63
C GLY A 155 20.56 10.02 -3.12
N ASN A 156 19.53 10.56 -2.48
CA ASN A 156 19.33 10.57 -1.01
C ASN A 156 18.33 9.51 -0.52
N LEU A 157 17.89 8.57 -1.38
CA LEU A 157 16.97 7.52 -0.95
C LEU A 157 17.58 6.67 0.17
N ARG A 158 16.75 6.35 1.14
CA ARG A 158 17.15 5.53 2.29
C ARG A 158 17.11 4.04 1.94
N PRO A 159 17.88 3.20 2.67
CA PRO A 159 17.69 1.76 2.58
C PRO A 159 16.23 1.38 2.88
N PRO A 160 15.67 0.36 2.20
CA PRO A 160 14.31 -0.08 2.47
C PRO A 160 14.17 -0.65 3.88
N THR A 161 13.03 -0.42 4.50
CA THR A 161 12.66 -1.02 5.78
C THR A 161 12.54 -2.54 5.63
N ARG A 162 12.98 -3.29 6.63
CA ARG A 162 12.84 -4.75 6.62
C ARG A 162 11.38 -5.16 6.45
N HIS A 163 11.13 -6.08 5.53
CA HIS A 163 9.78 -6.51 5.17
C HIS A 163 8.96 -6.97 6.38
N TRP A 164 9.57 -7.68 7.33
CA TRP A 164 8.87 -8.14 8.53
C TRP A 164 8.46 -6.99 9.48
N ILE A 165 9.26 -5.92 9.59
CA ILE A 165 8.90 -4.69 10.35
C ILE A 165 7.71 -4.03 9.67
N LEU A 166 7.77 -3.86 8.34
CA LEU A 166 6.69 -3.25 7.57
C LEU A 166 5.38 -4.06 7.70
N LYS A 167 5.48 -5.38 7.69
CA LYS A 167 4.34 -6.28 7.86
C LYS A 167 3.69 -6.13 9.23
N GLU A 168 4.50 -6.09 10.30
CA GLU A 168 4.01 -5.88 11.66
C GLU A 168 3.39 -4.48 11.82
N ASN A 169 4.06 -3.45 11.32
CA ASN A 169 3.56 -2.08 11.36
C ASN A 169 2.24 -1.91 10.60
N LYS A 170 2.10 -2.55 9.44
CA LYS A 170 0.84 -2.59 8.70
C LYS A 170 -0.27 -3.27 9.50
N TRP A 171 0.04 -4.38 10.19
CA TRP A 171 -0.91 -5.02 11.11
C TRP A 171 -1.34 -4.08 12.23
N ARG A 172 -0.39 -3.40 12.88
CA ARG A 172 -0.68 -2.45 13.95
C ARG A 172 -1.56 -1.29 13.47
N ALA A 173 -1.24 -0.72 12.30
CA ALA A 173 -2.06 0.31 11.68
C ALA A 173 -3.49 -0.17 11.39
N ALA A 174 -3.66 -1.38 10.84
CA ALA A 174 -4.98 -1.95 10.59
C ALA A 174 -5.77 -2.20 11.89
N ARG A 175 -5.07 -2.54 12.99
CA ARG A 175 -5.69 -2.86 14.29
C ARG A 175 -6.07 -1.61 15.08
N TRP A 176 -5.18 -0.62 15.17
CA TRP A 176 -5.32 0.51 16.06
C TRP A 176 -5.48 1.88 15.36
N GLY A 177 -5.36 1.95 14.03
CA GLY A 177 -5.43 3.22 13.30
C GLY A 177 -4.36 4.20 13.77
N LEU A 178 -4.76 5.42 14.10
CA LEU A 178 -3.85 6.49 14.55
C LEU A 178 -3.20 6.22 15.92
N GLU A 179 -3.79 5.36 16.74
CA GLU A 179 -3.23 4.96 18.05
C GLU A 179 -2.13 3.87 17.89
N ALA A 180 -1.82 3.48 16.66
CA ALA A 180 -0.83 2.45 16.40
C ALA A 180 0.58 2.91 16.78
N GLN A 181 1.29 2.04 17.51
CA GLN A 181 2.70 2.20 17.83
C GLN A 181 3.54 1.45 16.79
N LEU A 182 4.27 2.16 15.95
CA LEU A 182 5.08 1.57 14.88
C LEU A 182 6.51 1.30 15.34
N ILE A 183 7.06 0.17 14.89
CA ILE A 183 8.47 -0.18 15.08
C ILE A 183 9.31 0.66 14.13
N GLN A 184 10.31 1.38 14.65
CA GLN A 184 11.17 2.27 13.89
C GLN A 184 12.47 1.62 13.42
N ASP A 185 13.01 0.71 14.23
CA ASP A 185 14.32 0.11 13.99
C ASP A 185 14.39 -1.35 14.45
N ASP A 186 15.51 -2.00 14.16
CA ASP A 186 15.79 -3.39 14.54
C ASP A 186 15.99 -3.59 16.05
N GLU A 187 16.15 -2.52 16.83
CA GLU A 187 16.29 -2.55 18.29
C GLU A 187 14.93 -2.54 19.01
N GLY A 188 13.84 -2.40 18.21
CA GLY A 188 12.47 -2.42 18.72
C GLY A 188 11.99 -1.09 19.28
N LYS A 189 12.64 0.02 18.93
CA LYS A 189 12.13 1.35 19.24
C LYS A 189 10.77 1.54 18.59
N ILE A 190 9.82 2.03 19.36
CA ILE A 190 8.46 2.30 18.89
C ILE A 190 8.17 3.80 18.83
N HIS A 191 7.28 4.18 17.93
CA HIS A 191 6.79 5.52 17.77
C HIS A 191 5.28 5.48 17.55
N GLU A 192 4.54 6.32 18.26
CA GLU A 192 3.09 6.46 18.13
C GLU A 192 2.77 7.43 16.98
N ILE A 193 1.87 7.03 16.07
CA ILE A 193 1.54 7.84 14.90
C ILE A 193 0.96 9.20 15.33
N SER A 194 0.11 9.21 16.36
CA SER A 194 -0.55 10.43 16.85
C SER A 194 0.39 11.42 17.54
N SER A 195 1.53 10.98 18.08
CA SER A 195 2.44 11.83 18.85
C SER A 195 3.22 12.87 18.03
N ASN A 196 3.14 12.84 16.70
CA ASN A 196 3.81 13.79 15.82
C ASN A 196 3.03 15.10 15.57
N TYR A 197 1.87 15.28 16.18
CA TYR A 197 0.99 16.43 15.91
C TYR A 197 0.98 17.47 17.03
N ASP A 198 1.75 17.25 18.11
CA ASP A 198 1.78 18.14 19.29
C ASP A 198 3.05 19.03 19.38
N ASP A 199 3.94 19.04 18.36
CA ASP A 199 5.16 19.89 18.31
C ASP A 199 5.11 20.93 17.17
#